data_7b8d9a6828657c5ac4b290723f47b77e
#
_entry.id   7b8d9a6828657c5ac4b290723f47b77e
#
_cell.length_a   1.000
_cell.length_b   1.000
_cell.length_c   1.000
_cell.angle_alpha   90.00
_cell.angle_beta   90.00
_cell.angle_gamma   90.00
#
_symmetry.space_group_name_H-M   'P 1'
#
loop_
_entity.id
_entity.type
_entity.pdbx_description
1 polymer ?
#
loop_
_entity_poly.entity_id
_entity_poly.type
_entity_poly.pdbx_seq_one_letter_code
_entity_poly.pdbx_strand_id
1 'polypeptide(L)'
;MKKKHIKDPGSAITHFIGMLMAIFSAFPLLIKAAHEPSRIYLISLAIYAVSLILLYAASTTYHTFDLSERVNTILKKIDHMMIFVLIAGSYTPICLLVLERRTGLIMLALVWGIAITGIIIKGFWVFCPKWVSSVLYISMGWICVLAFSQILNNLTRAEFGWLLAGGIIYTIGGVIYALKLPIFNNKHKNFGSHEIFHLFVMGGSACHFVVMYSLL
;
A
#
# COMPACT_ATOMS: atom_id res chain seq x y z
N MET A 1 36.72 8.54 7.72
CA MET A 1 35.38 8.66 7.15
C MET A 1 34.72 7.29 7.16
N LYS A 2 33.65 7.07 7.95
CA LYS A 2 32.86 5.82 7.85
C LYS A 2 32.24 5.79 6.46
N LYS A 3 32.49 4.72 5.68
CA LYS A 3 31.77 4.49 4.40
C LYS A 3 30.27 4.52 4.71
N LYS A 4 29.54 5.47 4.14
CA LYS A 4 28.07 5.49 4.20
C LYS A 4 27.57 4.28 3.41
N HIS A 5 27.25 3.20 4.09
CA HIS A 5 26.57 2.05 3.48
C HIS A 5 25.07 2.31 3.50
N ILE A 6 24.37 1.83 2.47
CA ILE A 6 22.89 1.76 2.47
C ILE A 6 22.50 0.88 3.66
N LYS A 7 21.51 1.33 4.44
CA LYS A 7 21.10 0.67 5.69
C LYS A 7 20.61 -0.75 5.44
N ASP A 8 19.60 -0.91 4.57
CA ASP A 8 18.99 -2.20 4.20
C ASP A 8 18.90 -2.28 2.67
N PRO A 9 20.01 -2.71 1.96
CA PRO A 9 20.10 -2.57 0.51
C PRO A 9 19.00 -3.29 -0.27
N GLY A 10 18.62 -4.50 0.13
CA GLY A 10 17.57 -5.28 -0.53
C GLY A 10 16.22 -4.58 -0.45
N SER A 11 15.85 -4.12 0.74
CA SER A 11 14.61 -3.39 0.99
C SER A 11 14.59 -2.03 0.26
N ALA A 12 15.71 -1.30 0.28
CA ALA A 12 15.85 -0.02 -0.40
C ALA A 12 15.66 -0.16 -1.93
N ILE A 13 16.32 -1.15 -2.55
CA ILE A 13 16.27 -1.36 -3.99
C ILE A 13 14.88 -1.82 -4.43
N THR A 14 14.26 -2.78 -3.74
CA THR A 14 12.93 -3.28 -4.11
C THR A 14 11.89 -2.16 -4.10
N HIS A 15 11.81 -1.36 -3.05
CA HIS A 15 10.84 -0.26 -2.98
C HIS A 15 11.24 0.96 -3.83
N PHE A 16 12.53 1.18 -4.11
CA PHE A 16 12.94 2.17 -5.11
C PHE A 16 12.42 1.82 -6.52
N ILE A 17 12.53 0.55 -6.91
CA ILE A 17 11.93 0.06 -8.17
C ILE A 17 10.41 0.26 -8.13
N GLY A 18 9.75 -0.10 -7.01
CA GLY A 18 8.31 0.13 -6.83
C GLY A 18 7.92 1.60 -6.95
N MET A 19 8.74 2.52 -6.41
CA MET A 19 8.53 3.95 -6.52
C MET A 19 8.61 4.43 -7.98
N LEU A 20 9.61 3.99 -8.73
CA LEU A 20 9.71 4.33 -10.15
C LEU A 20 8.54 3.79 -10.95
N MET A 21 8.14 2.52 -10.72
CA MET A 21 6.97 1.94 -11.36
C MET A 21 5.70 2.74 -11.03
N ALA A 22 5.50 3.14 -9.78
CA ALA A 22 4.35 3.95 -9.36
C ALA A 22 4.33 5.32 -10.04
N ILE A 23 5.48 6.02 -10.12
CA ILE A 23 5.60 7.31 -10.80
C ILE A 23 5.27 7.15 -12.28
N PHE A 24 5.92 6.22 -12.99
CA PHE A 24 5.71 6.07 -14.43
C PHE A 24 4.30 5.60 -14.78
N SER A 25 3.69 4.74 -13.96
CA SER A 25 2.31 4.27 -14.17
C SER A 25 1.25 5.33 -13.82
N ALA A 26 1.56 6.29 -12.95
CA ALA A 26 0.65 7.39 -12.63
C ALA A 26 0.36 8.28 -13.85
N PHE A 27 1.32 8.49 -14.75
CA PHE A 27 1.12 9.33 -15.93
C PHE A 27 -0.02 8.85 -16.83
N PRO A 28 0.02 7.63 -17.40
CA PRO A 28 -1.07 7.15 -18.26
C PRO A 28 -2.39 7.03 -17.51
N LEU A 29 -2.36 6.65 -16.21
CA LEU A 29 -3.56 6.58 -15.39
C LEU A 29 -4.26 7.95 -15.27
N LEU A 30 -3.51 8.99 -14.92
CA LEU A 30 -4.07 10.32 -14.69
C LEU A 30 -4.43 11.03 -16.00
N ILE A 31 -3.68 10.80 -17.09
CA ILE A 31 -4.04 11.30 -18.41
C ILE A 31 -5.39 10.70 -18.83
N LYS A 32 -5.56 9.38 -18.72
CA LYS A 32 -6.83 8.70 -19.06
C LYS A 32 -7.97 9.22 -18.18
N ALA A 33 -7.75 9.32 -16.85
CA ALA A 33 -8.73 9.84 -15.91
C ALA A 33 -9.14 11.31 -16.18
N ALA A 34 -8.24 12.12 -16.73
CA ALA A 34 -8.53 13.52 -17.07
C ALA A 34 -9.47 13.67 -18.29
N HIS A 35 -9.61 12.62 -19.12
CA HIS A 35 -10.53 12.60 -20.24
C HIS A 35 -11.94 12.11 -19.85
N GLU A 36 -12.11 11.59 -18.63
CA GLU A 36 -13.41 11.19 -18.14
C GLU A 36 -14.34 12.39 -17.87
N PRO A 37 -15.67 12.26 -18.10
CA PRO A 37 -16.61 13.37 -17.97
C PRO A 37 -16.68 13.98 -16.57
N SER A 38 -16.43 13.16 -15.55
CA SER A 38 -16.51 13.59 -14.15
C SER A 38 -15.12 13.74 -13.53
N ARG A 39 -14.85 14.88 -12.91
CA ARG A 39 -13.63 15.13 -12.16
C ARG A 39 -13.38 14.15 -11.01
N ILE A 40 -14.41 13.40 -10.59
CA ILE A 40 -14.28 12.41 -9.50
C ILE A 40 -13.31 11.29 -9.89
N TYR A 41 -13.23 10.93 -11.19
CA TYR A 41 -12.25 9.95 -11.69
C TYR A 41 -10.83 10.46 -11.46
N LEU A 42 -10.52 11.65 -11.92
CA LEU A 42 -9.19 12.24 -11.77
C LEU A 42 -8.82 12.40 -10.29
N ILE A 43 -9.71 12.92 -9.46
CA ILE A 43 -9.43 13.17 -8.04
C ILE A 43 -9.19 11.85 -7.31
N SER A 44 -10.07 10.85 -7.47
CA SER A 44 -9.96 9.59 -6.76
C SER A 44 -8.72 8.79 -7.18
N LEU A 45 -8.41 8.75 -8.47
CA LEU A 45 -7.24 8.07 -9.00
C LEU A 45 -5.93 8.82 -8.70
N ALA A 46 -5.96 10.16 -8.60
CA ALA A 46 -4.83 10.94 -8.12
C ALA A 46 -4.52 10.65 -6.64
N ILE A 47 -5.54 10.53 -5.77
CA ILE A 47 -5.36 10.13 -4.38
C ILE A 47 -4.71 8.75 -4.31
N TYR A 48 -5.18 7.79 -5.11
CA TYR A 48 -4.56 6.45 -5.20
C TYR A 48 -3.10 6.53 -5.66
N ALA A 49 -2.81 7.18 -6.78
CA ALA A 49 -1.47 7.26 -7.36
C ALA A 49 -0.49 7.94 -6.40
N VAL A 50 -0.89 9.06 -5.78
CA VAL A 50 -0.07 9.78 -4.79
C VAL A 50 0.19 8.90 -3.57
N SER A 51 -0.82 8.20 -3.04
CA SER A 51 -0.64 7.31 -1.89
C SER A 51 0.34 6.17 -2.18
N LEU A 52 0.32 5.63 -3.40
CA LEU A 52 1.24 4.58 -3.85
C LEU A 52 2.68 5.10 -3.94
N ILE A 53 2.88 6.28 -4.54
CA ILE A 53 4.20 6.92 -4.64
C ILE A 53 4.74 7.25 -3.24
N LEU A 54 3.92 7.81 -2.36
CA LEU A 54 4.32 8.18 -1.00
C LEU A 54 4.74 6.96 -0.18
N LEU A 55 4.03 5.83 -0.28
CA LEU A 55 4.44 4.59 0.39
C LEU A 55 5.85 4.18 -0.04
N TYR A 56 6.07 4.03 -1.34
CA TYR A 56 7.36 3.56 -1.84
C TYR A 56 8.50 4.56 -1.59
N ALA A 57 8.23 5.86 -1.68
CA ALA A 57 9.20 6.91 -1.37
C ALA A 57 9.60 6.89 0.11
N ALA A 58 8.63 6.80 1.02
CA ALA A 58 8.88 6.72 2.46
C ALA A 58 9.70 5.48 2.82
N SER A 59 9.33 4.32 2.30
CA SER A 59 10.02 3.07 2.55
C SER A 59 11.43 3.07 1.96
N THR A 60 11.60 3.51 0.72
CA THR A 60 12.93 3.67 0.11
C THR A 60 13.83 4.56 0.97
N THR A 61 13.31 5.70 1.42
CA THR A 61 14.05 6.65 2.27
C THR A 61 14.46 6.02 3.59
N TYR A 62 13.55 5.33 4.27
CA TYR A 62 13.82 4.67 5.55
C TYR A 62 14.89 3.58 5.43
N HIS A 63 14.87 2.78 4.35
CA HIS A 63 15.81 1.69 4.13
C HIS A 63 17.14 2.11 3.50
N THR A 64 17.20 3.30 2.90
CA THR A 64 18.44 3.83 2.30
C THR A 64 19.32 4.52 3.33
N PHE A 65 18.73 5.35 4.19
CA PHE A 65 19.51 6.23 5.05
C PHE A 65 19.67 5.65 6.46
N ASP A 66 20.93 5.60 6.93
CA ASP A 66 21.30 5.36 8.33
C ASP A 66 21.87 6.65 8.90
N LEU A 67 21.04 7.36 9.65
CA LEU A 67 21.35 8.68 10.21
C LEU A 67 21.43 8.60 11.74
N SER A 68 20.91 9.60 12.45
CA SER A 68 20.80 9.53 13.90
C SER A 68 19.63 8.63 14.32
N GLU A 69 19.70 8.05 15.53
CA GLU A 69 18.63 7.21 16.09
C GLU A 69 17.26 7.90 16.06
N ARG A 70 17.24 9.21 16.38
CA ARG A 70 16.01 10.01 16.33
C ARG A 70 15.45 10.11 14.91
N VAL A 71 16.30 10.37 13.92
CA VAL A 71 15.86 10.48 12.51
C VAL A 71 15.42 9.13 11.98
N ASN A 72 16.15 8.07 12.27
CA ASN A 72 15.79 6.70 11.86
C ASN A 72 14.42 6.29 12.45
N THR A 73 14.14 6.69 13.69
CA THR A 73 12.82 6.45 14.30
C THR A 73 11.70 7.23 13.59
N ILE A 74 11.95 8.48 13.21
CA ILE A 74 10.96 9.29 12.46
C ILE A 74 10.71 8.67 11.08
N LEU A 75 11.76 8.32 10.35
CA LEU A 75 11.63 7.67 9.03
C LEU A 75 10.85 6.36 9.13
N LYS A 76 11.10 5.55 10.16
CA LYS A 76 10.35 4.32 10.43
C LYS A 76 8.86 4.60 10.70
N LYS A 77 8.55 5.65 11.46
CA LYS A 77 7.15 6.07 11.70
C LYS A 77 6.46 6.41 10.39
N ILE A 78 7.09 7.24 9.56
CA ILE A 78 6.54 7.69 8.28
C ILE A 78 6.32 6.48 7.36
N ASP A 79 7.30 5.59 7.21
CA ASP A 79 7.19 4.36 6.42
C ASP A 79 5.95 3.54 6.82
N HIS A 80 5.78 3.27 8.13
CA HIS A 80 4.64 2.49 8.62
C HIS A 80 3.30 3.24 8.52
N MET A 81 3.28 4.56 8.63
CA MET A 81 2.08 5.38 8.46
C MET A 81 1.59 5.37 7.01
N MET A 82 2.52 5.37 6.04
CA MET A 82 2.17 5.37 4.63
C MET A 82 1.46 4.09 4.18
N ILE A 83 1.59 2.98 4.91
CA ILE A 83 0.81 1.77 4.64
C ILE A 83 -0.69 2.04 4.83
N PHE A 84 -1.08 2.73 5.91
CA PHE A 84 -2.48 3.12 6.12
C PHE A 84 -2.97 4.06 5.02
N VAL A 85 -2.13 5.02 4.60
CA VAL A 85 -2.44 5.96 3.53
C VAL A 85 -2.64 5.22 2.20
N LEU A 86 -1.78 4.23 1.87
CA LEU A 86 -1.95 3.42 0.66
C LEU A 86 -3.25 2.61 0.70
N ILE A 87 -3.55 1.95 1.81
CA ILE A 87 -4.79 1.16 1.92
C ILE A 87 -6.00 2.08 1.71
N ALA A 88 -6.08 3.21 2.41
CA ALA A 88 -7.19 4.17 2.26
C ALA A 88 -7.24 4.79 0.86
N GLY A 89 -6.08 5.11 0.29
CA GLY A 89 -5.95 5.62 -1.07
C GLY A 89 -6.46 4.62 -2.12
N SER A 90 -6.18 3.31 -1.93
CA SER A 90 -6.66 2.25 -2.81
C SER A 90 -8.18 2.04 -2.73
N TYR A 91 -8.77 2.25 -1.55
CA TYR A 91 -10.23 2.24 -1.39
C TYR A 91 -10.92 3.42 -2.06
N THR A 92 -10.26 4.57 -2.17
CA THR A 92 -10.88 5.82 -2.62
C THR A 92 -11.54 5.70 -3.99
N PRO A 93 -10.89 5.19 -5.05
CA PRO A 93 -11.55 4.99 -6.34
C PRO A 93 -12.69 3.96 -6.27
N ILE A 94 -12.51 2.84 -5.57
CA ILE A 94 -13.56 1.83 -5.43
C ILE A 94 -14.79 2.43 -4.75
N CYS A 95 -14.62 3.18 -3.67
CA CYS A 95 -15.72 3.83 -2.96
C CYS A 95 -16.46 4.87 -3.80
N LEU A 96 -15.74 5.62 -4.64
CA LEU A 96 -16.29 6.76 -5.35
C LEU A 96 -16.79 6.42 -6.77
N LEU A 97 -16.25 5.36 -7.40
CA LEU A 97 -16.52 5.01 -8.79
C LEU A 97 -17.32 3.69 -8.95
N VAL A 98 -17.19 2.77 -7.98
CA VAL A 98 -17.76 1.42 -8.08
C VAL A 98 -18.97 1.25 -7.19
N LEU A 99 -18.95 1.76 -5.95
CA LEU A 99 -20.03 1.59 -5.00
C LEU A 99 -21.15 2.62 -5.20
N GLU A 100 -22.36 2.24 -4.81
CA GLU A 100 -23.45 3.21 -4.69
C GLU A 100 -23.04 4.37 -3.78
N ARG A 101 -23.47 5.57 -4.13
CA ARG A 101 -23.05 6.82 -3.46
C ARG A 101 -23.11 6.76 -1.94
N ARG A 102 -24.20 6.24 -1.36
CA ARG A 102 -24.38 6.17 0.10
C ARG A 102 -23.37 5.18 0.72
N THR A 103 -23.30 3.97 0.18
CA THR A 103 -22.38 2.93 0.63
C THR A 103 -20.93 3.38 0.46
N GLY A 104 -20.60 3.95 -0.70
CA GLY A 104 -19.28 4.45 -1.00
C GLY A 104 -18.80 5.52 -0.04
N LEU A 105 -19.64 6.53 0.30
CA LEU A 105 -19.28 7.58 1.25
C LEU A 105 -19.12 7.05 2.67
N ILE A 106 -19.96 6.11 3.10
CA ILE A 106 -19.83 5.47 4.43
C ILE A 106 -18.53 4.67 4.50
N MET A 107 -18.25 3.86 3.47
CA MET A 107 -17.02 3.07 3.40
C MET A 107 -15.78 3.96 3.35
N LEU A 108 -15.81 5.03 2.58
CA LEU A 108 -14.72 6.00 2.48
C LEU A 108 -14.43 6.65 3.83
N ALA A 109 -15.46 7.11 4.54
CA ALA A 109 -15.33 7.69 5.88
C ALA A 109 -14.78 6.67 6.89
N LEU A 110 -15.27 5.43 6.84
CA LEU A 110 -14.80 4.34 7.70
C LEU A 110 -13.31 4.05 7.48
N VAL A 111 -12.91 3.84 6.23
CA VAL A 111 -11.54 3.45 5.88
C VAL A 111 -10.54 4.58 6.19
N TRP A 112 -10.86 5.83 5.84
CA TRP A 112 -10.01 6.97 6.19
C TRP A 112 -9.98 7.25 7.69
N GLY A 113 -11.10 7.06 8.41
CA GLY A 113 -11.16 7.14 9.86
C GLY A 113 -10.23 6.13 10.53
N ILE A 114 -10.24 4.88 10.08
CA ILE A 114 -9.33 3.83 10.56
C ILE A 114 -7.87 4.16 10.18
N ALA A 115 -7.63 4.68 8.97
CA ALA A 115 -6.29 5.08 8.55
C ALA A 115 -5.71 6.18 9.45
N ILE A 116 -6.48 7.24 9.73
CA ILE A 116 -6.07 8.32 10.61
C ILE A 116 -5.77 7.80 12.02
N THR A 117 -6.64 6.94 12.57
CA THR A 117 -6.43 6.29 13.86
C THR A 117 -5.13 5.45 13.86
N GLY A 118 -4.91 4.66 12.82
CA GLY A 118 -3.69 3.86 12.66
C GLY A 118 -2.42 4.70 12.54
N ILE A 119 -2.49 5.83 11.84
CA ILE A 119 -1.40 6.81 11.73
C ILE A 119 -1.06 7.38 13.11
N ILE A 120 -2.08 7.77 13.88
CA ILE A 120 -1.90 8.29 15.25
C ILE A 120 -1.25 7.22 16.13
N ILE A 121 -1.75 5.97 16.11
CA ILE A 121 -1.17 4.85 16.86
C ILE A 121 0.30 4.67 16.50
N LYS A 122 0.65 4.68 15.20
CA LYS A 122 2.04 4.53 14.75
C LYS A 122 2.92 5.72 15.14
N GLY A 123 2.37 6.90 15.24
CA GLY A 123 3.05 8.08 15.76
C GLY A 123 3.57 7.89 17.18
N PHE A 124 2.78 7.23 18.03
CA PHE A 124 3.13 6.96 19.41
C PHE A 124 3.79 5.59 19.63
N TRP A 125 3.41 4.57 18.86
CA TRP A 125 3.84 3.18 19.10
C TRP A 125 4.35 2.48 17.82
N VAL A 126 5.39 3.01 17.22
CA VAL A 126 6.01 2.43 16.01
C VAL A 126 6.73 1.10 16.26
N PHE A 127 7.20 0.86 17.49
CA PHE A 127 7.88 -0.36 17.89
C PHE A 127 6.95 -1.48 18.38
N CYS A 128 5.66 -1.39 18.11
CA CYS A 128 4.74 -2.48 18.42
C CYS A 128 5.15 -3.80 17.74
N PRO A 129 4.78 -4.96 18.29
CA PRO A 129 5.04 -6.25 17.66
C PRO A 129 4.58 -6.28 16.20
N LYS A 130 5.34 -6.94 15.31
CA LYS A 130 5.03 -7.00 13.87
C LYS A 130 3.63 -7.56 13.59
N TRP A 131 3.21 -8.57 14.35
CA TRP A 131 1.90 -9.17 14.18
C TRP A 131 0.74 -8.19 14.43
N VAL A 132 0.90 -7.26 15.41
CA VAL A 132 -0.10 -6.20 15.66
C VAL A 132 -0.27 -5.31 14.43
N SER A 133 0.85 -4.88 13.84
CA SER A 133 0.83 -4.09 12.61
C SER A 133 0.16 -4.83 11.46
N SER A 134 0.53 -6.11 11.26
CA SER A 134 -0.02 -6.93 10.18
C SER A 134 -1.52 -7.17 10.35
N VAL A 135 -1.98 -7.46 11.56
CA VAL A 135 -3.42 -7.62 11.85
C VAL A 135 -4.18 -6.33 11.50
N LEU A 136 -3.67 -5.16 11.90
CA LEU A 136 -4.32 -3.88 11.60
C LEU A 136 -4.40 -3.64 10.08
N TYR A 137 -3.30 -3.85 9.34
CA TYR A 137 -3.27 -3.64 7.90
C TYR A 137 -4.15 -4.64 7.15
N ILE A 138 -4.09 -5.93 7.49
CA ILE A 138 -4.89 -6.97 6.86
C ILE A 138 -6.38 -6.73 7.15
N SER A 139 -6.75 -6.48 8.41
CA SER A 139 -8.15 -6.20 8.77
C SER A 139 -8.70 -5.00 8.01
N MET A 140 -7.91 -3.91 7.90
CA MET A 140 -8.30 -2.74 7.13
C MET A 140 -8.42 -3.07 5.63
N GLY A 141 -7.52 -3.90 5.08
CA GLY A 141 -7.59 -4.33 3.68
C GLY A 141 -8.84 -5.15 3.35
N TRP A 142 -9.37 -5.92 4.31
CA TRP A 142 -10.55 -6.76 4.12
C TRP A 142 -11.89 -6.11 4.49
N ILE A 143 -11.92 -4.82 4.85
CA ILE A 143 -13.18 -4.08 5.07
C ILE A 143 -14.09 -4.10 3.83
N CYS A 144 -13.53 -4.27 2.63
CA CYS A 144 -14.29 -4.41 1.37
C CYS A 144 -15.37 -5.52 1.42
N VAL A 145 -15.22 -6.50 2.29
CA VAL A 145 -16.22 -7.55 2.52
C VAL A 145 -17.58 -6.96 2.94
N LEU A 146 -17.61 -5.82 3.61
CA LEU A 146 -18.85 -5.13 3.98
C LEU A 146 -19.65 -4.63 2.76
N ALA A 147 -18.99 -4.41 1.62
CA ALA A 147 -19.61 -3.99 0.37
C ALA A 147 -19.49 -5.06 -0.74
N PHE A 148 -19.25 -6.32 -0.34
CA PHE A 148 -18.89 -7.41 -1.26
C PHE A 148 -19.87 -7.58 -2.42
N SER A 149 -21.20 -7.58 -2.15
CA SER A 149 -22.22 -7.76 -3.18
C SER A 149 -22.20 -6.62 -4.22
N GLN A 150 -22.01 -5.38 -3.80
CA GLN A 150 -21.91 -4.26 -4.72
C GLN A 150 -20.63 -4.33 -5.56
N ILE A 151 -19.50 -4.67 -4.95
CA ILE A 151 -18.24 -4.87 -5.66
C ILE A 151 -18.38 -5.96 -6.71
N LEU A 152 -18.96 -7.09 -6.35
CA LEU A 152 -19.16 -8.23 -7.27
C LEU A 152 -20.11 -7.90 -8.42
N ASN A 153 -21.15 -7.11 -8.17
CA ASN A 153 -22.15 -6.74 -9.18
C ASN A 153 -21.68 -5.62 -10.12
N ASN A 154 -20.83 -4.72 -9.64
CA ASN A 154 -20.42 -3.52 -10.38
C ASN A 154 -19.06 -3.64 -11.07
N LEU A 155 -18.23 -4.61 -10.68
CA LEU A 155 -16.98 -4.94 -11.36
C LEU A 155 -17.20 -6.08 -12.37
N THR A 156 -16.46 -6.05 -13.46
CA THR A 156 -16.33 -7.21 -14.34
C THR A 156 -15.64 -8.36 -13.61
N ARG A 157 -15.81 -9.60 -14.12
CA ARG A 157 -15.13 -10.77 -13.55
C ARG A 157 -13.58 -10.61 -13.51
N ALA A 158 -13.03 -9.96 -14.53
CA ALA A 158 -11.59 -9.72 -14.60
C ALA A 158 -11.13 -8.71 -13.55
N GLU A 159 -11.81 -7.59 -13.40
CA GLU A 159 -11.51 -6.57 -12.38
C GLU A 159 -11.63 -7.13 -10.96
N PHE A 160 -12.72 -7.85 -10.69
CA PHE A 160 -12.88 -8.54 -9.40
C PHE A 160 -11.78 -9.57 -9.17
N GLY A 161 -11.40 -10.34 -10.19
CA GLY A 161 -10.29 -11.30 -10.10
C GLY A 161 -8.96 -10.64 -9.74
N TRP A 162 -8.63 -9.52 -10.38
CA TRP A 162 -7.44 -8.73 -10.07
C TRP A 162 -7.48 -8.11 -8.67
N LEU A 163 -8.65 -7.58 -8.26
CA LEU A 163 -8.84 -7.01 -6.92
C LEU A 163 -8.62 -8.09 -5.83
N LEU A 164 -9.23 -9.25 -6.01
CA LEU A 164 -9.09 -10.39 -5.09
C LEU A 164 -7.65 -10.92 -5.07
N ALA A 165 -7.02 -11.08 -6.23
CA ALA A 165 -5.64 -11.53 -6.32
C ALA A 165 -4.69 -10.57 -5.57
N GLY A 166 -4.87 -9.26 -5.75
CA GLY A 166 -4.10 -8.25 -5.02
C GLY A 166 -4.30 -8.35 -3.50
N GLY A 167 -5.53 -8.50 -3.03
CA GLY A 167 -5.84 -8.68 -1.61
C GLY A 167 -5.22 -9.95 -1.01
N ILE A 168 -5.24 -11.06 -1.75
CA ILE A 168 -4.60 -12.33 -1.33
C ILE A 168 -3.06 -12.16 -1.28
N ILE A 169 -2.45 -11.54 -2.30
CA ILE A 169 -1.01 -11.30 -2.35
C ILE A 169 -0.57 -10.42 -1.17
N TYR A 170 -1.25 -9.32 -0.90
CA TYR A 170 -0.98 -8.48 0.28
C TYR A 170 -1.12 -9.26 1.59
N THR A 171 -2.15 -10.11 1.70
CA THR A 171 -2.40 -10.92 2.90
C THR A 171 -1.26 -11.91 3.14
N ILE A 172 -0.83 -12.63 2.10
CA ILE A 172 0.30 -13.58 2.19
C ILE A 172 1.56 -12.82 2.63
N GLY A 173 1.87 -11.68 2.01
CA GLY A 173 2.99 -10.84 2.40
C GLY A 173 2.92 -10.40 3.86
N GLY A 174 1.75 -9.91 4.31
CA GLY A 174 1.51 -9.51 5.69
C GLY A 174 1.69 -10.65 6.70
N VAL A 175 1.26 -11.87 6.36
CA VAL A 175 1.45 -13.08 7.18
C VAL A 175 2.94 -13.45 7.27
N ILE A 176 3.67 -13.46 6.15
CA ILE A 176 5.12 -13.71 6.13
C ILE A 176 5.85 -12.72 7.04
N TYR A 177 5.48 -11.44 6.97
CA TYR A 177 6.05 -10.38 7.80
C TYR A 177 5.72 -10.57 9.29
N ALA A 178 4.47 -10.91 9.63
CA ALA A 178 3.99 -11.11 10.99
C ALA A 178 4.70 -12.26 11.69
N LEU A 179 4.79 -13.40 11.00
CA LEU A 179 5.35 -14.65 11.53
C LEU A 179 6.89 -14.66 11.51
N LYS A 180 7.53 -13.68 10.90
CA LYS A 180 9.00 -13.61 10.75
C LYS A 180 9.56 -14.93 10.19
N LEU A 181 8.88 -15.52 9.21
CA LEU A 181 9.29 -16.79 8.63
C LEU A 181 10.75 -16.70 8.16
N PRO A 182 11.63 -17.68 8.50
CA PRO A 182 13.05 -17.61 8.18
C PRO A 182 13.32 -17.99 6.71
N ILE A 183 12.57 -17.37 5.77
CA ILE A 183 12.68 -17.63 4.35
C ILE A 183 13.94 -16.92 3.85
N PHE A 184 14.92 -17.68 3.35
CA PHE A 184 16.22 -17.22 2.83
C PHE A 184 17.14 -16.48 3.81
N ASN A 185 16.70 -16.12 5.02
CA ASN A 185 17.48 -15.32 5.98
C ASN A 185 18.86 -15.91 6.29
N ASN A 186 19.02 -17.24 6.23
CA ASN A 186 20.28 -17.93 6.51
C ASN A 186 21.16 -18.08 5.27
N LYS A 187 20.67 -17.80 4.07
CA LYS A 187 21.38 -17.98 2.78
C LYS A 187 21.86 -16.67 2.18
N HIS A 188 21.20 -15.55 2.46
CA HIS A 188 21.47 -14.25 1.84
C HIS A 188 21.46 -13.13 2.87
N LYS A 189 22.59 -12.45 3.05
CA LYS A 189 22.77 -11.38 4.02
C LYS A 189 21.81 -10.20 3.82
N ASN A 190 21.43 -9.90 2.57
CA ASN A 190 20.66 -8.71 2.18
C ASN A 190 19.29 -9.07 1.58
N PHE A 191 18.82 -10.32 1.72
CA PHE A 191 17.55 -10.75 1.17
C PHE A 191 16.91 -11.82 2.07
N GLY A 192 15.83 -11.46 2.73
CA GLY A 192 15.11 -12.33 3.66
C GLY A 192 13.60 -12.10 3.63
N SER A 193 12.94 -12.47 4.71
CA SER A 193 11.46 -12.37 4.83
C SER A 193 10.93 -10.94 4.67
N HIS A 194 11.74 -9.92 4.97
CA HIS A 194 11.34 -8.53 4.83
C HIS A 194 11.32 -8.08 3.37
N GLU A 195 12.36 -8.42 2.61
CA GLU A 195 12.44 -8.14 1.17
C GLU A 195 11.39 -8.94 0.39
N ILE A 196 11.11 -10.17 0.82
CA ILE A 196 10.01 -10.96 0.25
C ILE A 196 8.67 -10.27 0.50
N PHE A 197 8.42 -9.78 1.71
CA PHE A 197 7.23 -8.97 2.01
C PHE A 197 7.12 -7.76 1.07
N HIS A 198 8.23 -7.05 0.79
CA HIS A 198 8.25 -5.94 -0.17
C HIS A 198 7.81 -6.36 -1.57
N LEU A 199 8.27 -7.52 -2.06
CA LEU A 199 7.86 -8.06 -3.35
C LEU A 199 6.35 -8.39 -3.39
N PHE A 200 5.80 -8.94 -2.30
CA PHE A 200 4.36 -9.15 -2.18
C PHE A 200 3.58 -7.84 -2.18
N VAL A 201 4.09 -6.81 -1.52
CA VAL A 201 3.48 -5.46 -1.56
C VAL A 201 3.48 -4.92 -3.00
N MET A 202 4.58 -5.05 -3.73
CA MET A 202 4.66 -4.64 -5.14
C MET A 202 3.70 -5.43 -6.03
N GLY A 203 3.63 -6.76 -5.85
CA GLY A 203 2.71 -7.62 -6.60
C GLY A 203 1.24 -7.28 -6.35
N GLY A 204 0.86 -7.05 -5.09
CA GLY A 204 -0.49 -6.59 -4.73
C GLY A 204 -0.81 -5.21 -5.33
N SER A 205 0.16 -4.27 -5.28
CA SER A 205 0.02 -2.95 -5.90
C SER A 205 -0.18 -3.04 -7.41
N ALA A 206 0.55 -3.93 -8.09
CA ALA A 206 0.40 -4.14 -9.53
C ALA A 206 -1.00 -4.67 -9.87
N CYS A 207 -1.51 -5.65 -9.12
CA CYS A 207 -2.88 -6.16 -9.32
C CYS A 207 -3.92 -5.05 -9.12
N HIS A 208 -3.80 -4.26 -8.06
CA HIS A 208 -4.72 -3.15 -7.80
C HIS A 208 -4.60 -2.05 -8.86
N PHE A 209 -3.39 -1.77 -9.36
CA PHE A 209 -3.21 -0.81 -10.47
C PHE A 209 -3.97 -1.24 -11.72
N VAL A 210 -3.95 -2.54 -12.08
CA VAL A 210 -4.74 -3.06 -13.19
C VAL A 210 -6.22 -2.75 -13.01
N VAL A 211 -6.76 -2.95 -11.80
CA VAL A 211 -8.16 -2.59 -11.48
C VAL A 211 -8.38 -1.09 -11.69
N MET A 212 -7.55 -0.24 -11.09
CA MET A 212 -7.71 1.22 -11.19
C MET A 212 -7.66 1.72 -12.63
N TYR A 213 -6.82 1.10 -13.47
CA TYR A 213 -6.69 1.45 -14.87
C TYR A 213 -7.89 0.97 -15.71
N SER A 214 -8.52 -0.15 -15.32
CA SER A 214 -9.69 -0.71 -16.01
C SER A 214 -11.01 0.00 -15.67
N LEU A 215 -11.05 0.78 -14.57
CA LEU A 215 -12.22 1.61 -14.24
C LEU A 215 -12.43 2.79 -15.20
N LEU A 216 -11.48 3.04 -16.08
CA LEU A 216 -11.46 4.10 -17.10
C LEU A 216 -11.77 3.51 -18.49
#